data_30680563c9f7ae626f8eb202eb1e8786
#
_entry.id   30680563c9f7ae626f8eb202eb1e8786
#
_cell.length_a   1.000
_cell.length_b   1.000
_cell.length_c   1.000
_cell.angle_alpha   90.00
_cell.angle_beta   90.00
_cell.angle_gamma   90.00
#
_symmetry.space_group_name_H-M   'P 1'
#
loop_
_entity.id
_entity.type
_entity.pdbx_description
1 polymer ?
#
loop_
_entity_poly.entity_id
_entity_poly.type
_entity_poly.pdbx_seq_one_letter_code
_entity_poly.pdbx_strand_id
1 'polypeptide(L)'
;MHWRRHDPQSPGLLQPTANGRYLIASLTKPIVSLLAVLQAARGLFWLNEHLRSFRPDFRRGPLRTITLRHLLTHSSGLPDMLPENEQLRTAHASVAQFAAATAHQDPAFPPGTATSYCSMGFALLQSVVELTAEQPLPQLLQQQLFTPLDMQNSWLGLPADRAHALLQDSLPCELPPGQSPDTDWHWNSLYWRTLGAPWGGMTSTASDLGKLLGCLASAGQLPCGQQLLPPRTVAASLANQTSQMAGLPVVDREYRPWGLGWRLNWPDHNGCFSDFLPATAAGHWGATGTLMWLDPNSGRWCVILTNQPFERSQRAIQQLSNLIAAHENPR
;
A
#
# COMPACT_ATOMS: atom_id res chain seq x y z
N MET A 1 -1.70 23.29 1.39
CA MET A 1 -3.03 23.77 0.98
C MET A 1 -4.05 22.71 1.38
N HIS A 2 -5.07 23.05 2.18
CA HIS A 2 -6.12 22.10 2.61
C HIS A 2 -7.41 22.41 1.87
N TRP A 3 -7.88 21.46 1.07
CA TRP A 3 -9.17 21.55 0.38
C TRP A 3 -10.17 20.67 1.11
N ARG A 4 -11.36 21.18 1.38
CA ARG A 4 -12.48 20.43 1.95
C ARG A 4 -13.65 20.53 0.99
N ARG A 5 -14.24 19.39 0.62
CA ARG A 5 -15.57 19.35 -0.01
C ARG A 5 -16.54 18.80 1.03
N HIS A 6 -17.51 19.60 1.39
CA HIS A 6 -18.58 19.25 2.30
C HIS A 6 -19.80 18.84 1.46
N ASP A 7 -20.40 17.68 1.76
CA ASP A 7 -21.75 17.36 1.33
C ASP A 7 -22.73 17.75 2.46
N PRO A 8 -23.54 18.82 2.27
CA PRO A 8 -24.45 19.28 3.32
C PRO A 8 -25.61 18.34 3.61
N GLN A 9 -25.81 17.28 2.79
CA GLN A 9 -27.01 16.45 2.85
C GLN A 9 -26.88 15.20 3.75
N SER A 10 -25.77 15.04 4.46
CA SER A 10 -25.55 13.90 5.39
C SER A 10 -25.35 14.39 6.82
N PRO A 11 -26.43 14.77 7.52
CA PRO A 11 -26.32 15.15 8.92
C PRO A 11 -26.00 13.92 9.78
N GLY A 12 -24.93 14.02 10.57
CA GLY A 12 -24.50 12.98 11.53
C GLY A 12 -23.25 12.19 11.15
N LEU A 13 -22.67 12.37 9.95
CA LEU A 13 -21.37 11.78 9.60
C LEU A 13 -20.23 12.64 10.15
N LEU A 14 -19.18 11.98 10.63
CA LEU A 14 -17.92 12.63 11.02
C LEU A 14 -17.42 13.50 9.86
N GLN A 15 -17.22 14.79 10.14
CA GLN A 15 -16.76 15.73 9.11
C GLN A 15 -15.33 15.42 8.69
N PRO A 16 -15.01 15.43 7.38
CA PRO A 16 -13.63 15.29 6.92
C PRO A 16 -12.74 16.38 7.53
N THR A 17 -11.72 16.00 8.26
CA THR A 17 -10.71 16.90 8.81
C THR A 17 -9.32 16.50 8.30
N ALA A 18 -8.34 17.39 8.40
CA ALA A 18 -6.95 17.07 8.07
C ALA A 18 -6.40 15.91 8.91
N ASN A 19 -6.94 15.72 10.11
CA ASN A 19 -6.59 14.65 11.05
C ASN A 19 -7.65 13.54 11.08
N GLY A 20 -8.61 13.52 10.16
CA GLY A 20 -9.58 12.45 10.02
C GLY A 20 -8.87 11.14 9.73
N ARG A 21 -9.29 10.07 10.41
CA ARG A 21 -8.74 8.72 10.23
C ARG A 21 -9.50 8.00 9.14
N TYR A 22 -8.79 7.53 8.13
CA TYR A 22 -9.34 6.84 6.96
C TYR A 22 -8.79 5.42 6.87
N LEU A 23 -9.61 4.48 6.39
CA LEU A 23 -9.08 3.24 5.81
C LEU A 23 -8.42 3.60 4.48
N ILE A 24 -7.11 3.45 4.40
CA ILE A 24 -6.34 3.92 3.23
C ILE A 24 -6.19 2.86 2.13
N ALA A 25 -6.78 1.68 2.34
CA ALA A 25 -6.75 0.57 1.39
C ALA A 25 -5.35 0.32 0.82
N SER A 26 -5.20 0.24 -0.48
CA SER A 26 -3.94 -0.17 -1.14
C SER A 26 -2.77 0.80 -0.98
N LEU A 27 -2.96 1.99 -0.39
CA LEU A 27 -1.83 2.80 0.07
C LEU A 27 -1.01 2.09 1.17
N THR A 28 -1.58 1.05 1.78
CA THR A 28 -0.88 0.15 2.70
C THR A 28 0.33 -0.53 2.05
N LYS A 29 0.21 -0.94 0.77
CA LYS A 29 1.23 -1.73 0.07
C LYS A 29 2.59 -1.04 -0.01
N PRO A 30 2.71 0.21 -0.51
CA PRO A 30 4.01 0.89 -0.53
C PRO A 30 4.63 1.06 0.86
N ILE A 31 3.82 1.23 1.91
CA ILE A 31 4.32 1.39 3.29
C ILE A 31 4.89 0.07 3.82
N VAL A 32 4.16 -1.03 3.61
CA VAL A 32 4.63 -2.40 3.95
C VAL A 32 5.88 -2.75 3.11
N SER A 33 5.88 -2.38 1.84
CA SER A 33 7.04 -2.60 0.95
C SER A 33 8.27 -1.85 1.42
N LEU A 34 8.11 -0.59 1.83
CA LEU A 34 9.21 0.21 2.35
C LEU A 34 9.86 -0.45 3.57
N LEU A 35 9.04 -0.98 4.50
CA LEU A 35 9.55 -1.75 5.63
C LEU A 35 10.29 -3.01 5.17
N ALA A 36 9.73 -3.79 4.23
CA ALA A 36 10.39 -4.98 3.71
C ALA A 36 11.74 -4.65 3.06
N VAL A 37 11.82 -3.57 2.27
CA VAL A 37 13.07 -3.10 1.67
C VAL A 37 14.07 -2.65 2.75
N LEU A 38 13.59 -2.03 3.84
CA LEU A 38 14.43 -1.67 4.98
C LEU A 38 14.98 -2.93 5.67
N GLN A 39 14.19 -3.99 5.83
CA GLN A 39 14.68 -5.28 6.38
C GLN A 39 15.73 -5.92 5.46
N ALA A 40 15.52 -5.86 4.15
CA ALA A 40 16.52 -6.32 3.18
C ALA A 40 17.83 -5.49 3.28
N ALA A 41 17.73 -4.18 3.45
CA ALA A 41 18.90 -3.30 3.65
C ALA A 41 19.66 -3.60 4.96
N ARG A 42 18.99 -4.19 5.95
CA ARG A 42 19.59 -4.66 7.21
C ARG A 42 20.15 -6.08 7.10
N GLY A 43 20.04 -6.73 5.95
CA GLY A 43 20.62 -8.04 5.69
C GLY A 43 19.78 -9.23 6.15
N LEU A 44 18.49 -9.05 6.52
CA LEU A 44 17.64 -10.16 6.94
C LEU A 44 17.29 -11.10 5.79
N PHE A 45 17.24 -10.58 4.57
CA PHE A 45 17.05 -11.30 3.31
C PHE A 45 17.49 -10.43 2.14
N TRP A 46 17.57 -11.00 0.93
CA TRP A 46 17.77 -10.20 -0.29
C TRP A 46 16.54 -10.27 -1.21
N LEU A 47 16.32 -9.24 -2.01
CA LEU A 47 15.08 -9.09 -2.80
C LEU A 47 14.87 -10.20 -3.84
N ASN A 48 15.92 -10.80 -4.36
CA ASN A 48 15.84 -11.92 -5.30
C ASN A 48 15.84 -13.29 -4.59
N GLU A 49 15.74 -13.30 -3.27
CA GLU A 49 15.62 -14.54 -2.51
C GLU A 49 14.27 -15.21 -2.79
N HIS A 50 14.29 -16.51 -2.99
CA HIS A 50 13.09 -17.28 -3.28
C HIS A 50 12.27 -17.53 -2.01
N LEU A 51 10.94 -17.47 -2.11
CA LEU A 51 10.03 -17.78 -0.99
C LEU A 51 10.30 -19.18 -0.39
N ARG A 52 10.73 -20.14 -1.21
CA ARG A 52 11.08 -21.50 -0.76
C ARG A 52 12.22 -21.54 0.28
N SER A 53 13.04 -20.50 0.39
CA SER A 53 14.11 -20.42 1.41
C SER A 53 13.53 -20.20 2.80
N PHE A 54 12.35 -19.57 2.88
CA PHE A 54 11.72 -19.23 4.15
C PHE A 54 10.66 -20.23 4.58
N ARG A 55 9.96 -20.86 3.60
CA ARG A 55 8.80 -21.71 3.90
C ARG A 55 8.82 -22.97 3.04
N PRO A 56 8.67 -24.17 3.66
CA PRO A 56 8.64 -25.45 2.93
C PRO A 56 7.47 -25.59 1.95
N ASP A 57 6.34 -24.96 2.20
CA ASP A 57 5.14 -24.98 1.35
C ASP A 57 5.39 -24.31 -0.02
N PHE A 58 6.39 -23.41 -0.12
CA PHE A 58 6.78 -22.81 -1.40
C PHE A 58 7.77 -23.64 -2.24
N ARG A 59 8.01 -24.88 -1.89
CA ARG A 59 8.93 -25.76 -2.65
C ARG A 59 8.27 -26.47 -3.83
N ARG A 60 6.95 -26.28 -4.04
CA ARG A 60 6.17 -27.00 -5.05
C ARG A 60 5.94 -26.15 -6.29
N GLY A 61 5.89 -26.80 -7.47
CA GLY A 61 5.50 -26.20 -8.74
C GLY A 61 6.12 -24.84 -9.04
N PRO A 62 5.37 -23.93 -9.68
CA PRO A 62 5.83 -22.58 -10.04
C PRO A 62 6.14 -21.70 -8.83
N LEU A 63 5.51 -21.91 -7.68
CA LEU A 63 5.75 -21.14 -6.44
C LEU A 63 7.21 -21.13 -6.02
N ARG A 64 7.95 -22.20 -6.31
CA ARG A 64 9.38 -22.35 -5.94
C ARG A 64 10.27 -21.29 -6.58
N THR A 65 9.83 -20.63 -7.66
CA THR A 65 10.60 -19.61 -8.39
C THR A 65 10.21 -18.18 -8.05
N ILE A 66 9.15 -17.99 -7.24
CA ILE A 66 8.75 -16.67 -6.76
C ILE A 66 9.82 -16.11 -5.83
N THR A 67 10.24 -14.87 -6.09
CA THR A 67 11.13 -14.10 -5.23
C THR A 67 10.38 -12.98 -4.50
N LEU A 68 11.00 -12.40 -3.48
CA LEU A 68 10.44 -11.22 -2.80
C LEU A 68 10.29 -10.03 -3.78
N ARG A 69 11.23 -9.87 -4.71
CA ARG A 69 11.11 -8.85 -5.78
C ARG A 69 9.85 -9.07 -6.62
N HIS A 70 9.51 -10.31 -6.99
CA HIS A 70 8.29 -10.60 -7.75
C HIS A 70 7.02 -10.18 -6.99
N LEU A 71 6.98 -10.33 -5.66
CA LEU A 71 5.85 -9.84 -4.85
C LEU A 71 5.76 -8.33 -4.86
N LEU A 72 6.90 -7.64 -4.66
CA LEU A 72 7.00 -6.18 -4.59
C LEU A 72 6.75 -5.48 -5.93
N THR A 73 6.94 -6.17 -7.05
CA THR A 73 6.76 -5.62 -8.41
C THR A 73 5.51 -6.15 -9.12
N HIS A 74 4.65 -6.87 -8.39
CA HIS A 74 3.45 -7.47 -8.96
C HIS A 74 3.71 -8.38 -10.18
N SER A 75 4.84 -9.07 -10.19
CA SER A 75 5.26 -9.98 -11.27
C SER A 75 5.30 -11.44 -10.84
N SER A 76 4.65 -11.79 -9.73
CA SER A 76 4.62 -13.17 -9.20
C SER A 76 3.65 -14.10 -9.91
N GLY A 77 2.63 -13.58 -10.60
CA GLY A 77 1.53 -14.35 -11.17
C GLY A 77 0.46 -14.77 -10.16
N LEU A 78 0.65 -14.49 -8.87
CA LEU A 78 -0.35 -14.78 -7.83
C LEU A 78 -1.59 -13.89 -8.01
N PRO A 79 -2.78 -14.35 -7.57
CA PRO A 79 -4.02 -13.62 -7.76
C PRO A 79 -4.08 -12.32 -6.95
N ASP A 80 -4.88 -11.35 -7.42
CA ASP A 80 -5.18 -10.14 -6.62
C ASP A 80 -5.97 -10.53 -5.37
N MET A 81 -7.05 -11.31 -5.54
CA MET A 81 -7.84 -11.86 -4.44
C MET A 81 -8.02 -13.36 -4.65
N LEU A 82 -8.16 -14.10 -3.53
CA LEU A 82 -8.43 -15.52 -3.57
C LEU A 82 -9.86 -15.78 -4.07
N PRO A 83 -10.11 -16.89 -4.81
CA PRO A 83 -11.46 -17.31 -5.15
C PRO A 83 -12.37 -17.46 -3.91
N GLU A 84 -11.81 -17.96 -2.81
CA GLU A 84 -12.47 -18.16 -1.51
C GLU A 84 -12.43 -16.93 -0.58
N ASN A 85 -12.12 -15.73 -1.10
CA ASN A 85 -11.93 -14.51 -0.31
C ASN A 85 -13.14 -14.18 0.59
N GLU A 86 -14.37 -14.34 0.08
CA GLU A 86 -15.59 -14.08 0.86
C GLU A 86 -15.74 -15.08 2.00
N GLN A 87 -15.48 -16.35 1.74
CA GLN A 87 -15.55 -17.43 2.73
C GLN A 87 -14.53 -17.19 3.86
N LEU A 88 -13.30 -16.81 3.50
CA LEU A 88 -12.26 -16.48 4.47
C LEU A 88 -12.66 -15.28 5.33
N ARG A 89 -13.24 -14.24 4.75
CA ARG A 89 -13.73 -13.06 5.49
C ARG A 89 -14.88 -13.41 6.42
N THR A 90 -15.86 -14.16 5.93
CA THR A 90 -17.01 -14.63 6.74
C THR A 90 -16.55 -15.49 7.92
N ALA A 91 -15.49 -16.27 7.73
CA ALA A 91 -14.87 -17.07 8.79
C ALA A 91 -13.91 -16.25 9.70
N HIS A 92 -13.82 -14.94 9.51
CA HIS A 92 -12.87 -14.05 10.20
C HIS A 92 -11.41 -14.57 10.15
N ALA A 93 -11.00 -15.09 9.00
CA ALA A 93 -9.67 -15.64 8.81
C ALA A 93 -8.57 -14.61 9.10
N SER A 94 -7.51 -15.06 9.75
CA SER A 94 -6.30 -14.27 10.01
C SER A 94 -5.47 -14.07 8.73
N VAL A 95 -4.55 -13.09 8.73
CA VAL A 95 -3.60 -12.89 7.61
C VAL A 95 -2.79 -14.15 7.33
N ALA A 96 -2.43 -14.93 8.37
CA ALA A 96 -1.73 -16.20 8.21
C ALA A 96 -2.56 -17.25 7.42
N GLN A 97 -3.88 -17.28 7.62
CA GLN A 97 -4.77 -18.16 6.85
C GLN A 97 -4.90 -17.70 5.40
N PHE A 98 -4.97 -16.38 5.13
CA PHE A 98 -4.88 -15.86 3.77
C PHE A 98 -3.53 -16.22 3.11
N ALA A 99 -2.42 -16.08 3.81
CA ALA A 99 -1.11 -16.48 3.30
C ALA A 99 -1.03 -17.99 3.01
N ALA A 100 -1.58 -18.83 3.89
CA ALA A 100 -1.64 -20.27 3.68
C ALA A 100 -2.49 -20.64 2.46
N ALA A 101 -3.68 -20.04 2.31
CA ALA A 101 -4.54 -20.25 1.13
C ALA A 101 -3.85 -19.76 -0.16
N THR A 102 -3.13 -18.64 -0.10
CA THR A 102 -2.36 -18.11 -1.24
C THR A 102 -1.25 -19.08 -1.68
N ALA A 103 -0.60 -19.76 -0.74
CA ALA A 103 0.45 -20.74 -1.04
C ALA A 103 -0.07 -22.00 -1.77
N HIS A 104 -1.38 -22.17 -1.86
CA HIS A 104 -2.01 -23.25 -2.64
C HIS A 104 -2.48 -22.80 -4.04
N GLN A 105 -2.37 -21.52 -4.36
CA GLN A 105 -2.78 -21.00 -5.67
C GLN A 105 -1.66 -21.17 -6.71
N ASP A 106 -2.02 -21.62 -7.89
CA ASP A 106 -1.10 -21.64 -9.02
C ASP A 106 -0.98 -20.22 -9.61
N PRO A 107 0.25 -19.74 -9.89
CA PRO A 107 0.43 -18.48 -10.59
C PRO A 107 -0.19 -18.52 -12.00
N ALA A 108 -0.90 -17.47 -12.38
CA ALA A 108 -1.53 -17.33 -13.71
C ALA A 108 -0.51 -17.29 -14.85
N PHE A 109 0.75 -16.95 -14.55
CA PHE A 109 1.88 -16.94 -15.49
C PHE A 109 3.18 -17.24 -14.71
N PRO A 110 4.25 -17.67 -15.40
CA PRO A 110 5.54 -17.88 -14.75
C PRO A 110 6.06 -16.60 -14.08
N PRO A 111 6.56 -16.65 -12.84
CA PRO A 111 7.06 -15.47 -12.14
C PRO A 111 8.11 -14.71 -12.96
N GLY A 112 7.96 -13.38 -13.06
CA GLY A 112 8.85 -12.51 -13.83
C GLY A 112 8.59 -12.44 -15.34
N THR A 113 7.48 -13.03 -15.85
CA THR A 113 7.16 -13.01 -17.28
C THR A 113 6.01 -12.08 -17.66
N ALA A 114 5.26 -11.56 -16.70
CA ALA A 114 4.23 -10.55 -16.87
C ALA A 114 4.05 -9.76 -15.58
N THR A 115 3.33 -8.64 -15.64
CA THR A 115 2.88 -7.90 -14.47
C THR A 115 1.36 -7.99 -14.33
N SER A 116 0.89 -8.35 -13.15
CA SER A 116 -0.53 -8.33 -12.77
C SER A 116 -0.65 -7.92 -11.31
N TYR A 117 -1.47 -6.92 -11.06
CA TYR A 117 -1.68 -6.44 -9.69
C TYR A 117 -2.08 -7.59 -8.76
N CYS A 118 -1.39 -7.71 -7.63
CA CYS A 118 -1.51 -8.84 -6.73
C CYS A 118 -1.53 -8.39 -5.28
N SER A 119 -2.67 -8.52 -4.61
CA SER A 119 -2.81 -8.25 -3.18
C SER A 119 -2.34 -9.43 -2.33
N MET A 120 -2.62 -10.65 -2.77
CA MET A 120 -2.30 -11.84 -1.98
C MET A 120 -0.80 -12.09 -1.81
N GLY A 121 0.01 -11.60 -2.73
CA GLY A 121 1.47 -11.60 -2.56
C GLY A 121 1.94 -10.87 -1.31
N PHE A 122 1.19 -9.87 -0.84
CA PHE A 122 1.51 -9.13 0.39
C PHE A 122 1.24 -9.94 1.66
N ALA A 123 0.27 -10.87 1.66
CA ALA A 123 0.10 -11.81 2.76
C ALA A 123 1.35 -12.71 2.91
N LEU A 124 1.92 -13.16 1.78
CA LEU A 124 3.17 -13.92 1.78
C LEU A 124 4.37 -13.06 2.19
N LEU A 125 4.44 -11.82 1.72
CA LEU A 125 5.50 -10.88 2.11
C LEU A 125 5.51 -10.65 3.62
N GLN A 126 4.33 -10.44 4.25
CA GLN A 126 4.20 -10.35 5.71
C GLN A 126 4.78 -11.58 6.39
N SER A 127 4.43 -12.79 5.91
CA SER A 127 4.93 -14.03 6.53
C SER A 127 6.46 -14.12 6.53
N VAL A 128 7.12 -13.64 5.46
CA VAL A 128 8.58 -13.62 5.38
C VAL A 128 9.17 -12.57 6.30
N VAL A 129 8.62 -11.35 6.29
CA VAL A 129 9.10 -10.26 7.15
C VAL A 129 8.98 -10.64 8.63
N GLU A 130 7.84 -11.19 9.05
CA GLU A 130 7.62 -11.60 10.44
C GLU A 130 8.53 -12.77 10.85
N LEU A 131 8.73 -13.74 9.96
CA LEU A 131 9.63 -14.88 10.21
C LEU A 131 11.09 -14.41 10.40
N THR A 132 11.56 -13.50 9.54
CA THR A 132 12.97 -13.08 9.55
C THR A 132 13.29 -12.03 10.60
N ALA A 133 12.33 -11.20 10.95
CA ALA A 133 12.47 -10.19 12.00
C ALA A 133 12.05 -10.70 13.40
N GLU A 134 11.44 -11.88 13.48
CA GLU A 134 10.89 -12.48 14.72
C GLU A 134 9.91 -11.56 15.47
N GLN A 135 9.20 -10.71 14.70
CA GLN A 135 8.25 -9.73 15.23
C GLN A 135 7.04 -9.57 14.31
N PRO A 136 5.83 -9.31 14.85
CA PRO A 136 4.65 -9.00 14.06
C PRO A 136 4.85 -7.74 13.20
N LEU A 137 4.38 -7.78 11.95
CA LEU A 137 4.48 -6.66 10.99
C LEU A 137 3.90 -5.33 11.51
N PRO A 138 2.74 -5.31 12.22
CA PRO A 138 2.23 -4.06 12.80
C PRO A 138 3.19 -3.44 13.82
N GLN A 139 3.87 -4.24 14.63
CA GLN A 139 4.85 -3.76 15.61
C GLN A 139 6.12 -3.22 14.93
N LEU A 140 6.60 -3.92 13.90
CA LEU A 140 7.74 -3.46 13.09
C LEU A 140 7.45 -2.11 12.43
N LEU A 141 6.27 -1.95 11.83
CA LEU A 141 5.84 -0.67 11.24
C LEU A 141 5.78 0.44 12.29
N GLN A 142 5.20 0.14 13.47
CA GLN A 142 5.11 1.10 14.56
C GLN A 142 6.49 1.56 15.02
N GLN A 143 7.40 0.62 15.27
CA GLN A 143 8.74 0.92 15.83
C GLN A 143 9.68 1.57 14.81
N GLN A 144 9.63 1.14 13.55
CA GLN A 144 10.64 1.49 12.57
C GLN A 144 10.22 2.61 11.61
N LEU A 145 8.91 2.87 11.49
CA LEU A 145 8.39 3.94 10.64
C LEU A 145 7.47 4.91 11.40
N PHE A 146 6.39 4.42 12.04
CA PHE A 146 5.35 5.33 12.54
C PHE A 146 5.83 6.15 13.72
N THR A 147 6.45 5.53 14.73
CA THR A 147 6.97 6.26 15.90
C THR A 147 8.08 7.26 15.51
N PRO A 148 9.11 6.88 14.74
CA PRO A 148 10.15 7.84 14.34
C PRO A 148 9.62 8.99 13.45
N LEU A 149 8.57 8.74 12.65
CA LEU A 149 7.92 9.75 11.80
C LEU A 149 6.85 10.54 12.54
N ASP A 150 6.61 10.26 13.82
CA ASP A 150 5.51 10.85 14.60
C ASP A 150 4.12 10.65 13.92
N MET A 151 3.90 9.47 13.33
CA MET A 151 2.64 9.07 12.69
C MET A 151 1.69 8.48 13.73
N GLN A 152 1.19 9.30 14.64
CA GLN A 152 0.43 8.87 15.82
C GLN A 152 -0.97 8.32 15.53
N ASN A 153 -1.48 8.52 14.33
CA ASN A 153 -2.80 8.08 13.88
C ASN A 153 -2.74 7.04 12.75
N SER A 154 -1.66 6.24 12.74
CA SER A 154 -1.41 5.23 11.72
C SER A 154 -1.22 3.84 12.32
N TRP A 155 -1.98 2.85 11.81
CA TRP A 155 -1.93 1.47 12.29
C TRP A 155 -2.17 0.49 11.13
N LEU A 156 -1.39 -0.58 11.09
CA LEU A 156 -1.72 -1.77 10.31
C LEU A 156 -2.58 -2.70 11.17
N GLY A 157 -3.91 -2.59 11.03
CA GLY A 157 -4.87 -3.11 12.00
C GLY A 157 -4.97 -2.24 13.25
N LEU A 158 -6.18 -1.86 13.63
CA LEU A 158 -6.42 -1.09 14.85
C LEU A 158 -6.01 -1.93 16.08
N PRO A 159 -5.32 -1.33 17.07
CA PRO A 159 -4.92 -2.04 18.27
C PRO A 159 -6.14 -2.53 19.06
N ALA A 160 -6.15 -3.80 19.44
CA ALA A 160 -7.31 -4.52 19.97
C ALA A 160 -7.89 -3.87 21.23
N ASP A 161 -7.03 -3.33 22.11
CA ASP A 161 -7.40 -2.66 23.35
C ASP A 161 -8.19 -1.36 23.16
N ARG A 162 -8.05 -0.71 21.99
CA ARG A 162 -8.68 0.56 21.64
C ARG A 162 -9.49 0.51 20.36
N ALA A 163 -9.64 -0.65 19.74
CA ALA A 163 -10.19 -0.79 18.39
C ALA A 163 -11.61 -0.20 18.27
N HIS A 164 -12.49 -0.44 19.22
CA HIS A 164 -13.86 0.11 19.21
C HIS A 164 -13.88 1.65 19.25
N ALA A 165 -13.11 2.26 20.12
CA ALA A 165 -13.04 3.72 20.23
C ALA A 165 -12.42 4.33 18.97
N LEU A 166 -11.32 3.75 18.47
CA LEU A 166 -10.66 4.23 17.27
C LEU A 166 -11.54 4.04 16.02
N LEU A 167 -12.34 2.99 15.95
CA LEU A 167 -13.28 2.76 14.86
C LEU A 167 -14.40 3.80 14.87
N GLN A 168 -14.97 4.13 16.04
CA GLN A 168 -15.98 5.19 16.18
C GLN A 168 -15.45 6.56 15.77
N ASP A 169 -14.18 6.85 16.07
CA ASP A 169 -13.51 8.10 15.71
C ASP A 169 -12.96 8.11 14.28
N SER A 170 -13.12 7.02 13.53
CA SER A 170 -12.65 6.91 12.15
C SER A 170 -13.78 7.19 11.17
N LEU A 171 -13.44 7.88 10.07
CA LEU A 171 -14.40 8.11 8.99
C LEU A 171 -14.80 6.78 8.35
N PRO A 172 -16.10 6.44 8.33
CA PRO A 172 -16.56 5.25 7.64
C PRO A 172 -16.39 5.43 6.13
N CYS A 173 -15.93 4.39 5.46
CA CYS A 173 -15.89 4.34 4.00
C CYS A 173 -17.24 3.88 3.47
N GLU A 174 -17.70 4.48 2.39
CA GLU A 174 -18.82 3.94 1.63
C GLU A 174 -18.47 2.55 1.11
N LEU A 175 -19.38 1.59 1.25
CA LEU A 175 -19.11 0.21 0.86
C LEU A 175 -19.23 0.04 -0.66
N PRO A 176 -18.34 -0.74 -1.30
CA PRO A 176 -18.42 -1.04 -2.71
C PRO A 176 -19.55 -2.06 -2.99
N PRO A 177 -19.97 -2.20 -4.24
CA PRO A 177 -20.85 -3.31 -4.64
C PRO A 177 -20.28 -4.64 -4.15
N GLY A 178 -21.15 -5.52 -3.64
CA GLY A 178 -20.78 -6.83 -3.10
C GLY A 178 -20.41 -6.82 -1.61
N GLN A 179 -20.39 -5.68 -0.93
CA GLN A 179 -20.33 -5.61 0.53
C GLN A 179 -21.63 -5.03 1.09
N SER A 180 -22.20 -5.71 2.10
CA SER A 180 -23.39 -5.27 2.81
C SER A 180 -23.03 -4.78 4.21
N PRO A 181 -23.66 -3.70 4.73
CA PRO A 181 -23.50 -3.29 6.12
C PRO A 181 -24.03 -4.33 7.12
N ASP A 182 -24.85 -5.27 6.67
CA ASP A 182 -25.39 -6.35 7.50
C ASP A 182 -24.37 -7.49 7.74
N THR A 183 -23.22 -7.48 7.03
CA THR A 183 -22.14 -8.44 7.28
C THR A 183 -21.17 -7.90 8.33
N ASP A 184 -20.46 -8.77 9.02
CA ASP A 184 -19.48 -8.41 10.04
C ASP A 184 -18.03 -8.40 9.49
N TRP A 185 -17.86 -8.53 8.15
CA TRP A 185 -16.58 -8.59 7.46
C TRP A 185 -16.37 -7.48 6.42
N HIS A 186 -17.30 -6.52 6.31
CA HIS A 186 -17.17 -5.37 5.40
C HIS A 186 -16.05 -4.41 5.84
N TRP A 187 -15.69 -3.45 4.99
CA TRP A 187 -14.55 -2.54 5.22
C TRP A 187 -14.61 -1.72 6.53
N ASN A 188 -15.81 -1.43 7.03
CA ASN A 188 -16.00 -0.70 8.29
C ASN A 188 -16.21 -1.64 9.48
N SER A 189 -16.19 -2.97 9.30
CA SER A 189 -16.36 -3.92 10.39
C SER A 189 -15.14 -3.94 11.31
N LEU A 190 -15.37 -4.31 12.58
CA LEU A 190 -14.28 -4.47 13.54
C LEU A 190 -13.26 -5.51 13.06
N TYR A 191 -13.74 -6.63 12.50
CA TYR A 191 -12.86 -7.66 11.93
C TYR A 191 -11.90 -7.08 10.90
N TRP A 192 -12.40 -6.40 9.84
CA TRP A 192 -11.55 -5.88 8.80
C TRP A 192 -10.56 -4.84 9.32
N ARG A 193 -11.03 -3.95 10.20
CA ARG A 193 -10.22 -2.85 10.73
C ARG A 193 -9.16 -3.31 11.72
N THR A 194 -9.32 -4.49 12.35
CA THR A 194 -8.33 -5.09 13.25
C THR A 194 -7.47 -6.17 12.58
N LEU A 195 -7.89 -6.73 11.44
CA LEU A 195 -7.17 -7.78 10.72
C LEU A 195 -5.71 -7.43 10.39
N GLY A 196 -5.44 -6.14 10.12
CA GLY A 196 -4.09 -5.72 9.75
C GLY A 196 -3.63 -6.28 8.40
N ALA A 197 -4.54 -6.39 7.42
CA ALA A 197 -4.25 -6.90 6.09
C ALA A 197 -3.14 -6.08 5.41
N PRO A 198 -1.96 -6.65 5.09
CA PRO A 198 -0.82 -5.92 4.54
C PRO A 198 -1.06 -5.41 3.12
N TRP A 199 -2.12 -5.86 2.48
CA TRP A 199 -2.53 -5.41 1.14
C TRP A 199 -3.52 -4.24 1.17
N GLY A 200 -4.12 -3.89 2.36
CA GLY A 200 -5.13 -2.84 2.37
C GLY A 200 -5.80 -2.53 3.70
N GLY A 201 -5.32 -3.06 4.83
CA GLY A 201 -5.96 -2.93 6.15
C GLY A 201 -5.42 -1.80 7.04
N MET A 202 -4.67 -0.85 6.48
CA MET A 202 -4.10 0.24 7.27
C MET A 202 -5.10 1.40 7.43
N THR A 203 -5.14 1.94 8.64
CA THR A 203 -5.80 3.22 8.98
C THR A 203 -4.74 4.30 9.11
N SER A 204 -4.99 5.49 8.54
CA SER A 204 -4.07 6.62 8.64
C SER A 204 -4.78 7.96 8.43
N THR A 205 -4.04 9.05 8.51
CA THR A 205 -4.48 10.43 8.23
C THR A 205 -3.65 11.05 7.11
N ALA A 206 -4.17 12.10 6.47
CA ALA A 206 -3.42 12.83 5.45
C ALA A 206 -2.15 13.47 6.05
N SER A 207 -2.21 13.92 7.30
CA SER A 207 -1.05 14.48 8.01
C SER A 207 0.06 13.44 8.19
N ASP A 208 -0.28 12.23 8.66
CA ASP A 208 0.72 11.18 8.90
C ASP A 208 1.36 10.69 7.59
N LEU A 209 0.53 10.46 6.55
CA LEU A 209 1.04 10.10 5.23
C LEU A 209 1.93 11.22 4.64
N GLY A 210 1.60 12.48 4.91
CA GLY A 210 2.43 13.63 4.54
C GLY A 210 3.82 13.60 5.20
N LYS A 211 3.91 13.20 6.48
CA LYS A 211 5.20 13.03 7.17
C LYS A 211 6.05 11.94 6.51
N LEU A 212 5.43 10.81 6.14
CA LEU A 212 6.12 9.75 5.41
C LEU A 212 6.63 10.23 4.05
N LEU A 213 5.77 10.86 3.24
CA LEU A 213 6.15 11.33 1.91
C LEU A 213 7.20 12.45 1.99
N GLY A 214 7.12 13.34 2.99
CA GLY A 214 8.12 14.36 3.24
C GLY A 214 9.50 13.77 3.59
N CYS A 215 9.52 12.70 4.40
CA CYS A 215 10.75 11.97 4.69
C CYS A 215 11.33 11.32 3.42
N LEU A 216 10.50 10.69 2.59
CA LEU A 216 10.94 10.11 1.32
C LEU A 216 11.44 11.19 0.34
N ALA A 217 10.77 12.34 0.25
CA ALA A 217 11.18 13.50 -0.54
C ALA A 217 12.56 14.04 -0.11
N SER A 218 12.87 13.89 1.17
CA SER A 218 14.17 14.27 1.77
C SER A 218 15.15 13.09 1.81
N ALA A 219 15.03 12.13 0.87
CA ALA A 219 15.89 10.94 0.77
C ALA A 219 16.00 10.14 2.08
N GLY A 220 14.93 10.09 2.86
CA GLY A 220 14.85 9.36 4.13
C GLY A 220 15.26 10.13 5.37
N GLN A 221 15.47 11.44 5.25
CA GLN A 221 15.84 12.30 6.37
C GLN A 221 14.58 12.85 7.08
N LEU A 222 14.62 12.87 8.40
CA LEU A 222 13.60 13.51 9.24
C LEU A 222 13.80 15.05 9.25
N PRO A 223 12.76 15.83 9.61
CA PRO A 223 12.86 17.30 9.72
C PRO A 223 13.95 17.77 10.70
N CYS A 224 14.28 16.96 11.70
CA CYS A 224 15.38 17.27 12.65
C CYS A 224 16.79 16.99 12.08
N GLY A 225 16.90 16.54 10.83
CA GLY A 225 18.16 16.21 10.17
C GLY A 225 18.64 14.76 10.40
N GLN A 226 18.01 14.00 11.27
CA GLN A 226 18.36 12.59 11.50
C GLN A 226 17.98 11.73 10.27
N GLN A 227 18.88 10.83 9.87
CA GLN A 227 18.61 9.86 8.80
C GLN A 227 17.81 8.69 9.36
N LEU A 228 16.56 8.55 8.94
CA LEU A 228 15.68 7.43 9.31
C LEU A 228 15.84 6.26 8.33
N LEU A 229 15.81 6.55 7.04
CA LEU A 229 15.92 5.54 5.98
C LEU A 229 17.21 5.80 5.18
N PRO A 230 18.00 4.76 4.88
CA PRO A 230 19.19 4.94 4.03
C PRO A 230 18.78 5.53 2.67
N PRO A 231 19.46 6.57 2.14
CA PRO A 231 19.09 7.22 0.89
C PRO A 231 19.01 6.24 -0.30
N ARG A 232 19.91 5.25 -0.35
CA ARG A 232 19.89 4.21 -1.40
C ARG A 232 18.68 3.29 -1.30
N THR A 233 18.16 3.05 -0.08
CA THR A 233 16.94 2.27 0.15
C THR A 233 15.72 3.02 -0.41
N VAL A 234 15.62 4.32 -0.15
CA VAL A 234 14.57 5.18 -0.71
C VAL A 234 14.65 5.21 -2.23
N ALA A 235 15.83 5.49 -2.78
CA ALA A 235 16.05 5.52 -4.22
C ALA A 235 15.69 4.18 -4.90
N ALA A 236 16.11 3.06 -4.33
CA ALA A 236 15.78 1.72 -4.85
C ALA A 236 14.28 1.42 -4.79
N SER A 237 13.59 1.86 -3.74
CA SER A 237 12.13 1.67 -3.60
C SER A 237 11.34 2.36 -4.69
N LEU A 238 11.77 3.58 -5.07
CA LEU A 238 11.08 4.44 -6.05
C LEU A 238 11.56 4.22 -7.50
N ALA A 239 12.70 3.56 -7.71
CA ALA A 239 13.23 3.30 -9.05
C ALA A 239 12.39 2.28 -9.82
N ASN A 240 12.31 2.43 -11.16
CA ASN A 240 11.64 1.46 -12.03
C ASN A 240 12.38 0.11 -12.00
N GLN A 241 11.81 -0.84 -11.30
CA GLN A 241 12.34 -2.20 -11.17
C GLN A 241 11.97 -3.07 -12.37
N THR A 242 10.81 -2.85 -12.96
CA THR A 242 10.31 -3.68 -14.08
C THR A 242 11.08 -3.44 -15.36
N SER A 243 11.65 -2.25 -15.57
CA SER A 243 12.48 -1.94 -16.77
C SER A 243 13.68 -2.87 -16.94
N GLN A 244 14.22 -3.40 -15.84
CA GLN A 244 15.40 -4.29 -15.82
C GLN A 244 15.04 -5.79 -15.81
N MET A 245 13.75 -6.13 -15.81
CA MET A 245 13.30 -7.53 -15.81
C MET A 245 13.21 -8.06 -17.23
N ALA A 246 14.27 -8.74 -17.68
CA ALA A 246 14.39 -9.23 -19.07
C ALA A 246 13.26 -10.20 -19.48
N GLY A 247 12.67 -10.92 -18.54
CA GLY A 247 11.54 -11.83 -18.79
C GLY A 247 10.21 -11.15 -19.08
N LEU A 248 10.06 -9.84 -18.72
CA LEU A 248 8.82 -9.10 -18.94
C LEU A 248 8.68 -8.65 -20.41
N PRO A 249 7.46 -8.67 -20.98
CA PRO A 249 7.17 -8.03 -22.25
C PRO A 249 7.53 -6.54 -22.24
N VAL A 250 7.86 -5.98 -23.38
CA VAL A 250 8.20 -4.55 -23.55
C VAL A 250 7.07 -3.67 -22.99
N VAL A 251 5.82 -4.02 -23.27
CA VAL A 251 4.64 -3.29 -22.78
C VAL A 251 4.58 -3.22 -21.25
N ASP A 252 4.95 -4.28 -20.55
CA ASP A 252 4.95 -4.27 -19.07
C ASP A 252 6.13 -3.48 -18.50
N ARG A 253 7.28 -3.50 -19.20
CA ARG A 253 8.47 -2.74 -18.78
C ARG A 253 8.33 -1.23 -18.97
N GLU A 254 7.70 -0.82 -20.05
CA GLU A 254 7.61 0.59 -20.46
C GLU A 254 6.31 1.27 -20.01
N TYR A 255 5.19 0.52 -20.06
CA TYR A 255 3.86 1.10 -19.83
C TYR A 255 3.16 0.63 -18.53
N ARG A 256 3.79 -0.25 -17.76
CA ARG A 256 3.30 -0.69 -16.44
C ARG A 256 4.42 -0.73 -15.41
N PRO A 257 5.14 0.40 -15.25
CA PRO A 257 6.33 0.41 -14.43
C PRO A 257 6.02 0.31 -12.94
N TRP A 258 6.80 -0.52 -12.25
CA TRP A 258 6.76 -0.67 -10.80
C TRP A 258 8.12 -0.41 -10.16
N GLY A 259 8.10 0.34 -9.05
CA GLY A 259 9.15 0.31 -8.05
C GLY A 259 8.95 -0.88 -7.10
N LEU A 260 9.59 -0.87 -5.94
CA LEU A 260 9.37 -1.89 -4.89
C LEU A 260 8.10 -1.58 -4.09
N GLY A 261 6.96 -2.06 -4.59
CA GLY A 261 5.64 -1.79 -4.04
C GLY A 261 5.06 -0.42 -4.36
N TRP A 262 5.79 0.40 -5.10
CA TRP A 262 5.34 1.71 -5.57
C TRP A 262 4.96 1.63 -7.05
N ARG A 263 3.79 2.13 -7.37
CA ARG A 263 3.42 2.33 -8.76
C ARG A 263 4.11 3.59 -9.28
N LEU A 264 4.65 3.52 -10.50
CA LEU A 264 5.21 4.71 -11.14
C LEU A 264 4.18 5.34 -12.07
N ASN A 265 4.29 6.64 -12.30
CA ASN A 265 3.38 7.37 -13.17
C ASN A 265 3.69 7.05 -14.65
N TRP A 266 2.65 6.97 -15.49
CA TRP A 266 2.80 6.94 -16.94
C TRP A 266 1.55 7.49 -17.63
N PRO A 267 1.72 8.21 -18.77
CA PRO A 267 0.64 9.03 -19.34
C PRO A 267 -0.58 8.24 -19.83
N ASP A 268 -0.39 7.02 -20.29
CA ASP A 268 -1.42 6.19 -20.91
C ASP A 268 -2.19 5.33 -19.91
N HIS A 269 -2.13 5.68 -18.62
CA HIS A 269 -2.80 4.92 -17.57
C HIS A 269 -4.07 5.63 -17.09
N ASN A 270 -5.20 4.96 -17.20
CA ASN A 270 -6.45 5.41 -16.58
C ASN A 270 -6.29 5.45 -15.06
N GLY A 271 -6.34 6.65 -14.46
CA GLY A 271 -6.14 6.85 -13.03
C GLY A 271 -4.66 6.99 -12.65
N CYS A 272 -3.82 7.56 -13.53
CA CYS A 272 -2.50 8.04 -13.17
C CYS A 272 -2.58 9.08 -12.04
N PHE A 273 -1.42 9.38 -11.43
CA PHE A 273 -1.41 10.32 -10.30
C PHE A 273 -1.73 11.74 -10.73
N SER A 274 -1.20 12.19 -11.88
CA SER A 274 -1.52 13.47 -12.53
C SER A 274 -0.95 13.49 -13.96
N ASP A 275 -1.62 14.22 -14.84
CA ASP A 275 -1.16 14.46 -16.22
C ASP A 275 0.11 15.34 -16.28
N PHE A 276 0.42 16.04 -15.19
CA PHE A 276 1.54 16.97 -15.08
C PHE A 276 2.74 16.44 -14.29
N LEU A 277 2.72 15.17 -13.91
CA LEU A 277 3.82 14.54 -13.20
C LEU A 277 4.72 13.76 -14.14
N PRO A 278 6.05 13.74 -13.87
CA PRO A 278 6.99 12.94 -14.67
C PRO A 278 6.76 11.43 -14.45
N ALA A 279 7.28 10.61 -15.36
CA ALA A 279 7.25 9.16 -15.26
C ALA A 279 8.01 8.62 -14.03
N THR A 280 8.87 9.44 -13.41
CA THR A 280 9.58 9.11 -12.18
C THR A 280 8.75 9.30 -10.92
N ALA A 281 7.60 9.95 -11.01
CA ALA A 281 6.70 10.08 -9.86
C ALA A 281 6.19 8.70 -9.44
N ALA A 282 6.21 8.46 -8.15
CA ALA A 282 5.84 7.19 -7.53
C ALA A 282 4.69 7.38 -6.54
N GLY A 283 3.79 6.43 -6.46
CA GLY A 283 2.65 6.53 -5.56
C GLY A 283 1.80 5.28 -5.55
N HIS A 284 0.59 5.43 -5.08
CA HIS A 284 -0.44 4.39 -5.15
C HIS A 284 -1.83 5.00 -4.97
N TRP A 285 -2.87 4.31 -5.42
CA TRP A 285 -4.26 4.61 -5.06
C TRP A 285 -4.89 3.45 -4.31
N GLY A 286 -5.95 3.73 -3.58
CA GLY A 286 -6.66 2.75 -2.78
C GLY A 286 -8.14 2.67 -3.11
N ALA A 287 -8.69 1.46 -3.03
CA ALA A 287 -10.09 1.16 -3.36
C ALA A 287 -11.10 2.01 -2.56
N THR A 288 -10.72 2.53 -1.41
CA THR A 288 -11.54 3.42 -0.57
C THR A 288 -11.51 4.90 -1.00
N GLY A 289 -11.04 5.18 -2.22
CA GLY A 289 -10.96 6.55 -2.74
C GLY A 289 -9.80 7.34 -2.17
N THR A 290 -8.64 6.73 -2.14
CA THR A 290 -7.42 7.33 -1.59
C THR A 290 -6.32 7.37 -2.63
N LEU A 291 -5.48 8.40 -2.59
CA LEU A 291 -4.33 8.59 -3.46
C LEU A 291 -3.18 9.17 -2.67
N MET A 292 -1.96 8.70 -2.94
CA MET A 292 -0.73 9.42 -2.59
C MET A 292 0.27 9.31 -3.72
N TRP A 293 1.05 10.35 -3.92
CA TRP A 293 2.19 10.35 -4.83
C TRP A 293 3.32 11.25 -4.34
N LEU A 294 4.50 10.97 -4.82
CA LEU A 294 5.75 11.70 -4.61
C LEU A 294 6.46 11.83 -5.96
N ASP A 295 6.89 13.04 -6.32
CA ASP A 295 7.89 13.28 -7.37
C ASP A 295 9.27 13.42 -6.71
N PRO A 296 10.15 12.42 -6.84
CA PRO A 296 11.47 12.45 -6.19
C PRO A 296 12.40 13.52 -6.76
N ASN A 297 12.14 14.03 -7.99
CA ASN A 297 12.98 15.05 -8.62
C ASN A 297 12.70 16.45 -8.07
N SER A 298 11.43 16.79 -7.88
CA SER A 298 11.03 18.10 -7.34
C SER A 298 10.85 18.09 -5.82
N GLY A 299 10.80 16.92 -5.18
CA GLY A 299 10.47 16.76 -3.76
C GLY A 299 9.00 17.05 -3.44
N ARG A 300 8.16 17.21 -4.45
CA ARG A 300 6.72 17.46 -4.27
C ARG A 300 5.97 16.18 -4.00
N TRP A 301 4.97 16.25 -3.16
CA TRP A 301 4.10 15.13 -2.84
C TRP A 301 2.66 15.56 -2.59
N CYS A 302 1.76 14.61 -2.67
CA CYS A 302 0.33 14.81 -2.46
C CYS A 302 -0.28 13.62 -1.74
N VAL A 303 -1.26 13.90 -0.89
CA VAL A 303 -2.15 12.92 -0.27
C VAL A 303 -3.59 13.40 -0.44
N ILE A 304 -4.43 12.57 -1.02
CA ILE A 304 -5.88 12.78 -1.15
C ILE A 304 -6.58 11.60 -0.49
N LEU A 305 -7.37 11.86 0.53
CA LEU A 305 -8.18 10.85 1.21
C LEU A 305 -9.66 11.23 1.09
N THR A 306 -10.46 10.29 0.65
CA THR A 306 -11.92 10.37 0.62
C THR A 306 -12.53 9.17 1.34
N ASN A 307 -13.82 9.18 1.54
CA ASN A 307 -14.58 8.04 2.07
C ASN A 307 -15.48 7.38 1.01
N GLN A 308 -15.31 7.74 -0.25
CA GLN A 308 -16.04 7.14 -1.38
C GLN A 308 -15.14 6.16 -2.14
N PRO A 309 -15.65 4.99 -2.58
CA PRO A 309 -14.89 4.06 -3.41
C PRO A 309 -14.21 4.74 -4.60
N PHE A 310 -13.04 4.23 -4.97
CA PHE A 310 -12.21 4.83 -6.02
C PHE A 310 -12.96 5.00 -7.34
N GLU A 311 -13.81 4.04 -7.72
CA GLU A 311 -14.62 4.08 -8.94
C GLU A 311 -15.53 5.31 -9.01
N ARG A 312 -16.02 5.77 -7.85
CA ARG A 312 -16.87 6.98 -7.77
C ARG A 312 -16.07 8.27 -7.61
N SER A 313 -14.93 8.20 -6.94
CA SER A 313 -14.11 9.37 -6.61
C SER A 313 -12.99 9.64 -7.61
N GLN A 314 -12.67 8.70 -8.50
CA GLN A 314 -11.53 8.76 -9.42
C GLN A 314 -11.44 10.10 -10.18
N ARG A 315 -12.52 10.55 -10.77
CA ARG A 315 -12.53 11.84 -11.52
C ARG A 315 -12.16 13.03 -10.64
N ALA A 316 -12.74 13.11 -9.45
CA ALA A 316 -12.45 14.21 -8.51
C ALA A 316 -11.00 14.14 -8.00
N ILE A 317 -10.52 12.92 -7.70
CA ILE A 317 -9.14 12.68 -7.27
C ILE A 317 -8.17 13.11 -8.38
N GLN A 318 -8.42 12.72 -9.65
CA GLN A 318 -7.57 13.10 -10.78
C GLN A 318 -7.55 14.62 -11.00
N GLN A 319 -8.71 15.28 -10.93
CA GLN A 319 -8.80 16.75 -11.07
C GLN A 319 -8.05 17.47 -9.94
N LEU A 320 -8.22 17.03 -8.69
CA LEU A 320 -7.50 17.60 -7.55
C LEU A 320 -5.99 17.36 -7.66
N SER A 321 -5.59 16.16 -8.06
CA SER A 321 -4.19 15.82 -8.27
C SER A 321 -3.56 16.66 -9.37
N ASN A 322 -4.26 16.87 -10.48
CA ASN A 322 -3.81 17.76 -11.55
C ASN A 322 -3.64 19.21 -11.07
N LEU A 323 -4.63 19.74 -10.33
CA LEU A 323 -4.53 21.08 -9.75
C LEU A 323 -3.32 21.21 -8.82
N ILE A 324 -3.09 20.22 -7.95
CA ILE A 324 -1.95 20.23 -7.02
C ILE A 324 -0.62 20.11 -7.78
N ALA A 325 -0.55 19.24 -8.79
CA ALA A 325 0.67 19.05 -9.57
C ALA A 325 1.00 20.27 -10.46
N ALA A 326 -0.03 20.95 -11.01
CA ALA A 326 0.16 22.12 -11.88
C ALA A 326 0.53 23.41 -11.10
N HIS A 327 0.15 23.52 -9.82
CA HIS A 327 0.46 24.70 -9.03
C HIS A 327 1.94 24.70 -8.60
N GLU A 328 2.68 25.69 -9.06
CA GLU A 328 3.98 26.01 -8.48
C GLU A 328 3.77 26.56 -7.05
N ASN A 329 4.47 26.02 -6.06
CA ASN A 329 4.53 26.66 -4.77
C ASN A 329 5.17 28.04 -4.99
N PRO A 330 4.53 29.16 -4.56
CA PRO A 330 5.26 30.41 -4.50
C PRO A 330 6.48 30.19 -3.60
N ARG A 331 7.65 30.45 -4.17
CA ARG A 331 8.96 30.40 -3.50
C ARG A 331 8.98 31.34 -2.31
#